data_4beefbc77586255a221602c32301b416
#
_entry.id   4beefbc77586255a221602c32301b416
#
_cell.length_a   1.000
_cell.length_b   1.000
_cell.length_c   1.000
_cell.angle_alpha   90.00
_cell.angle_beta   90.00
_cell.angle_gamma   90.00
#
_symmetry.space_group_name_H-M   'P 1'
#
loop_
_entity.id
_entity.type
_entity.pdbx_description
1 polymer ?
#
loop_
_entity_poly.entity_id
_entity_poly.type
_entity_poly.pdbx_seq_one_letter_code
_entity_poly.pdbx_strand_id
1 'polypeptide(L)'
;MRFGISSHLYHDRQLSQEHLAEIASHGFEVVELFATRSHFDYHDPTAIASLRRWLDATGVSLHGIHAPIAESAAGGRFTGAYSVAAKDNAARAAAVREVDAALAIAREIECEVLVLHLGLTDAQPGAGDNSRAAATRSVEEIIRLTEPLKTRVMVEVIPNSLSSISTLVAMLERDFEGTDAGICMDFGHAHMMGDVPDAIETAAEHLLTTHVHDNRGREDEHLVPYKGTIDWPAALVTMRKIGYDGTYLMELANSGTPAAVLEEARRARQKMERGLSD
;
A
#
# COMPACT_ATOMS: atom_id res chain seq x y z
N MET A 1 2.31 -11.19 -14.33
CA MET A 1 3.01 -10.88 -13.06
C MET A 1 3.84 -9.62 -13.24
N ARG A 2 3.65 -8.60 -12.41
CA ARG A 2 4.36 -7.32 -12.46
C ARG A 2 5.06 -7.07 -11.12
N PHE A 3 6.18 -6.35 -11.14
CA PHE A 3 6.87 -5.88 -9.93
C PHE A 3 6.94 -4.36 -9.94
N GLY A 4 6.61 -3.76 -8.82
CA GLY A 4 6.62 -2.30 -8.62
C GLY A 4 7.35 -1.88 -7.37
N ILE A 5 7.51 -0.58 -7.21
CA ILE A 5 8.08 0.08 -6.02
C ILE A 5 7.09 1.12 -5.51
N SER A 6 6.84 1.14 -4.20
CA SER A 6 6.14 2.27 -3.57
C SER A 6 7.09 3.47 -3.46
N SER A 7 6.57 4.66 -3.75
CA SER A 7 7.32 5.90 -3.52
C SER A 7 7.57 6.18 -2.03
N HIS A 8 7.05 5.33 -1.13
CA HIS A 8 7.42 5.28 0.29
C HIS A 8 8.93 5.25 0.51
N LEU A 9 9.70 4.64 -0.39
CA LEU A 9 11.17 4.68 -0.37
C LEU A 9 11.74 6.11 -0.27
N TYR A 10 10.98 7.11 -0.70
CA TYR A 10 11.37 8.52 -0.74
C TYR A 10 10.48 9.40 0.15
N HIS A 11 9.70 8.83 1.07
CA HIS A 11 8.67 9.55 1.85
C HIS A 11 9.21 10.72 2.70
N ASP A 12 10.51 10.74 2.98
CA ASP A 12 11.21 11.79 3.76
C ASP A 12 11.55 13.05 2.94
N ARG A 13 11.23 13.05 1.64
CA ARG A 13 11.49 14.15 0.70
C ARG A 13 10.38 14.31 -0.32
N GLN A 14 10.35 15.44 -1.01
CA GLN A 14 9.41 15.65 -2.10
C GLN A 14 9.74 14.74 -3.28
N LEU A 15 8.70 14.10 -3.82
CA LEU A 15 8.80 13.29 -5.03
C LEU A 15 9.21 14.17 -6.23
N SER A 16 10.05 13.64 -7.09
CA SER A 16 10.51 14.31 -8.30
C SER A 16 10.66 13.33 -9.47
N GLN A 17 10.88 13.86 -10.67
CA GLN A 17 11.12 13.05 -11.87
C GLN A 17 12.36 12.15 -11.70
N GLU A 18 13.39 12.64 -11.01
CA GLU A 18 14.64 11.90 -10.78
C GLU A 18 14.40 10.63 -9.99
N HIS A 19 13.47 10.66 -9.00
CA HIS A 19 13.11 9.47 -8.23
C HIS A 19 12.43 8.40 -9.10
N LEU A 20 11.50 8.81 -9.98
CA LEU A 20 10.87 7.88 -10.92
C LEU A 20 11.86 7.35 -11.95
N ALA A 21 12.78 8.19 -12.44
CA ALA A 21 13.85 7.77 -13.33
C ALA A 21 14.82 6.79 -12.63
N GLU A 22 15.10 6.98 -11.34
CA GLU A 22 15.91 6.06 -10.54
C GLU A 22 15.21 4.70 -10.41
N ILE A 23 13.90 4.66 -10.11
CA ILE A 23 13.07 3.44 -10.08
C ILE A 23 13.13 2.73 -11.45
N ALA A 24 12.87 3.46 -12.54
CA ALA A 24 12.91 2.92 -13.90
C ALA A 24 14.27 2.33 -14.26
N SER A 25 15.38 3.01 -13.90
CA SER A 25 16.75 2.57 -14.19
C SER A 25 17.11 1.24 -13.53
N HIS A 26 16.41 0.86 -12.45
CA HIS A 26 16.55 -0.45 -11.79
C HIS A 26 15.56 -1.50 -12.31
N GLY A 27 14.84 -1.19 -13.42
CA GLY A 27 13.96 -2.14 -14.10
C GLY A 27 12.59 -2.30 -13.51
N PHE A 28 12.12 -1.38 -12.67
CA PHE A 28 10.74 -1.34 -12.20
C PHE A 28 9.90 -0.43 -13.10
N GLU A 29 8.80 -0.98 -13.61
CA GLU A 29 7.94 -0.32 -14.59
C GLU A 29 6.65 0.23 -13.97
N VAL A 30 6.40 -0.10 -12.71
CA VAL A 30 5.19 0.29 -11.98
C VAL A 30 5.57 0.94 -10.66
N VAL A 31 4.84 2.00 -10.31
CA VAL A 31 4.99 2.71 -9.04
C VAL A 31 3.65 2.84 -8.33
N GLU A 32 3.68 2.78 -7.00
CA GLU A 32 2.61 3.27 -6.15
C GLU A 32 3.00 4.63 -5.58
N LEU A 33 2.06 5.55 -5.59
CA LEU A 33 2.26 6.84 -4.95
C LEU A 33 1.84 6.79 -3.48
N PHE A 34 2.79 6.95 -2.57
CA PHE A 34 2.53 7.11 -1.15
C PHE A 34 2.06 8.55 -0.88
N ALA A 35 0.74 8.71 -0.66
CA ALA A 35 0.12 10.03 -0.59
C ALA A 35 0.27 10.66 0.79
N THR A 36 1.41 11.31 1.04
CA THR A 36 1.63 12.20 2.18
C THR A 36 1.98 13.58 1.63
N ARG A 37 1.32 14.65 2.08
CA ARG A 37 1.45 16.00 1.48
C ARG A 37 2.88 16.55 1.47
N SER A 38 3.68 16.23 2.49
CA SER A 38 5.10 16.60 2.50
C SER A 38 5.94 15.86 1.45
N HIS A 39 5.47 14.67 0.99
CA HIS A 39 6.11 13.91 -0.07
C HIS A 39 5.57 14.28 -1.45
N PHE A 40 4.25 14.40 -1.57
CA PHE A 40 3.58 14.81 -2.81
C PHE A 40 2.32 15.63 -2.50
N ASP A 41 2.32 16.91 -2.87
CA ASP A 41 1.18 17.79 -2.60
C ASP A 41 0.05 17.57 -3.63
N TYR A 42 -0.79 16.59 -3.35
CA TYR A 42 -1.95 16.24 -4.17
C TYR A 42 -3.08 17.29 -4.10
N HIS A 43 -2.96 18.32 -3.26
CA HIS A 43 -3.83 19.51 -3.28
C HIS A 43 -3.42 20.51 -4.36
N ASP A 44 -2.20 20.40 -4.90
CA ASP A 44 -1.72 21.27 -5.98
C ASP A 44 -1.93 20.62 -7.36
N PRO A 45 -2.85 21.12 -8.21
CA PRO A 45 -3.05 20.59 -9.56
C PRO A 45 -1.79 20.65 -10.44
N THR A 46 -0.87 21.56 -10.13
CA THR A 46 0.39 21.67 -10.90
C THR A 46 1.36 20.53 -10.54
N ALA A 47 1.34 20.06 -9.29
CA ALA A 47 2.07 18.86 -8.88
C ALA A 47 1.52 17.61 -9.59
N ILE A 48 0.19 17.45 -9.66
CA ILE A 48 -0.46 16.33 -10.37
C ILE A 48 -0.11 16.35 -11.86
N ALA A 49 -0.19 17.51 -12.50
CA ALA A 49 0.21 17.68 -13.90
C ALA A 49 1.70 17.38 -14.12
N SER A 50 2.54 17.65 -13.12
CA SER A 50 3.97 17.31 -13.16
C SER A 50 4.17 15.80 -13.03
N LEU A 51 3.47 15.13 -12.12
CA LEU A 51 3.51 13.68 -11.97
C LEU A 51 3.19 12.97 -13.29
N ARG A 52 2.13 13.38 -13.99
CA ARG A 52 1.77 12.84 -15.32
C ARG A 52 2.97 12.94 -16.29
N ARG A 53 3.58 14.13 -16.40
CA ARG A 53 4.74 14.31 -17.28
C ARG A 53 5.94 13.47 -16.88
N TRP A 54 6.16 13.27 -15.57
CA TRP A 54 7.27 12.45 -15.08
C TRP A 54 7.06 10.97 -15.39
N LEU A 55 5.83 10.46 -15.23
CA LEU A 55 5.47 9.09 -15.59
C LEU A 55 5.69 8.87 -17.10
N ASP A 56 5.18 9.79 -17.94
CA ASP A 56 5.37 9.73 -19.40
C ASP A 56 6.86 9.76 -19.79
N ALA A 57 7.64 10.64 -19.14
CA ALA A 57 9.06 10.81 -19.46
C ALA A 57 9.93 9.63 -19.01
N THR A 58 9.53 8.91 -17.98
CA THR A 58 10.29 7.78 -17.41
C THR A 58 9.81 6.42 -17.89
N GLY A 59 8.61 6.35 -18.47
CA GLY A 59 7.98 5.11 -18.90
C GLY A 59 7.44 4.27 -17.74
N VAL A 60 7.41 4.83 -16.51
CA VAL A 60 6.82 4.17 -15.34
C VAL A 60 5.32 4.43 -15.31
N SER A 61 4.50 3.43 -15.06
CA SER A 61 3.06 3.57 -14.89
C SER A 61 2.66 3.63 -13.42
N LEU A 62 1.61 4.42 -13.13
CA LEU A 62 1.02 4.48 -11.79
C LEU A 62 0.11 3.26 -11.58
N HIS A 63 0.50 2.36 -10.69
CA HIS A 63 -0.33 1.21 -10.30
C HIS A 63 -1.43 1.62 -9.33
N GLY A 64 -1.08 2.40 -8.34
CA GLY A 64 -2.00 2.77 -7.28
C GLY A 64 -1.58 3.98 -6.48
N ILE A 65 -2.49 4.36 -5.60
CA ILE A 65 -2.29 5.41 -4.60
C ILE A 65 -2.41 4.74 -3.24
N HIS A 66 -1.38 4.85 -2.40
CA HIS A 66 -1.54 4.59 -0.98
C HIS A 66 -2.23 5.79 -0.34
N ALA A 67 -3.40 5.60 0.24
CA ALA A 67 -4.20 6.67 0.84
C ALA A 67 -3.43 7.38 1.96
N PRO A 68 -3.69 8.69 2.19
CA PRO A 68 -3.01 9.43 3.25
C PRO A 68 -3.24 8.80 4.64
N ILE A 69 -2.16 8.44 5.32
CA ILE A 69 -2.17 7.96 6.71
C ILE A 69 -1.76 9.05 7.71
N ALA A 70 -1.14 10.11 7.21
CA ALA A 70 -0.71 11.24 8.02
C ALA A 70 -0.61 12.53 7.17
N GLU A 71 -0.68 13.67 7.86
CA GLU A 71 -0.56 14.98 7.22
C GLU A 71 0.86 15.22 6.68
N SER A 72 1.88 14.79 7.42
CA SER A 72 3.27 14.95 7.01
C SER A 72 4.17 13.84 7.52
N ALA A 73 5.28 13.64 6.79
CA ALA A 73 6.39 12.81 7.20
C ALA A 73 7.68 13.65 7.17
N ALA A 74 8.37 13.74 8.30
CA ALA A 74 9.62 14.47 8.40
C ALA A 74 10.57 13.79 9.40
N GLY A 75 11.82 13.58 9.00
CA GLY A 75 12.82 12.94 9.85
C GLY A 75 12.41 11.52 10.31
N GLY A 76 11.72 10.77 9.48
CA GLY A 76 11.22 9.42 9.76
C GLY A 76 10.03 9.37 10.74
N ARG A 77 9.35 10.50 10.97
CA ARG A 77 8.18 10.57 11.85
C ARG A 77 6.97 11.08 11.08
N PHE A 78 5.85 10.36 11.23
CA PHE A 78 4.54 10.79 10.75
C PHE A 78 3.86 11.65 11.82
N THR A 79 3.22 12.75 11.39
CA THR A 79 2.47 13.66 12.26
C THR A 79 1.11 13.98 11.64
N GLY A 80 0.10 14.23 12.51
CA GLY A 80 -1.27 14.49 12.04
C GLY A 80 -1.89 13.23 11.43
N ALA A 81 -2.00 12.15 12.23
CA ALA A 81 -2.52 10.88 11.75
C ALA A 81 -3.96 11.00 11.24
N TYR A 82 -4.23 10.43 10.07
CA TYR A 82 -5.56 10.22 9.52
C TYR A 82 -6.04 8.81 9.81
N SER A 83 -7.28 8.68 10.29
CA SER A 83 -7.89 7.38 10.53
C SER A 83 -9.33 7.36 10.01
N VAL A 84 -9.58 6.59 8.98
CA VAL A 84 -10.93 6.36 8.47
C VAL A 84 -11.78 5.51 9.41
N ALA A 85 -11.17 4.92 10.44
CA ALA A 85 -11.83 4.14 11.48
C ALA A 85 -12.02 4.91 12.80
N ALA A 86 -11.74 6.22 12.85
CA ALA A 86 -11.89 7.01 14.07
C ALA A 86 -13.33 7.00 14.58
N LYS A 87 -13.53 6.79 15.90
CA LYS A 87 -14.84 6.91 16.55
C LYS A 87 -15.38 8.33 16.47
N ASP A 88 -14.51 9.32 16.59
CA ASP A 88 -14.88 10.72 16.42
C ASP A 88 -15.29 10.98 14.96
N ASN A 89 -16.52 11.45 14.78
CA ASN A 89 -17.07 11.66 13.44
C ASN A 89 -16.35 12.79 12.67
N ALA A 90 -15.83 13.81 13.36
CA ALA A 90 -15.14 14.91 12.71
C ALA A 90 -13.75 14.45 12.22
N ALA A 91 -13.03 13.68 13.04
CA ALA A 91 -11.75 13.08 12.66
C ALA A 91 -11.91 12.09 11.49
N ARG A 92 -12.92 11.19 11.56
CA ARG A 92 -13.25 10.26 10.48
C ARG A 92 -13.55 11.02 9.17
N ALA A 93 -14.43 12.02 9.23
CA ALA A 93 -14.82 12.80 8.07
C ALA A 93 -13.62 13.61 7.50
N ALA A 94 -12.69 14.05 8.35
CA ALA A 94 -11.47 14.70 7.90
C ALA A 94 -10.58 13.71 7.13
N ALA A 95 -10.41 12.48 7.64
CA ALA A 95 -9.65 11.43 6.96
C ALA A 95 -10.26 11.06 5.59
N VAL A 96 -11.59 10.90 5.50
CA VAL A 96 -12.26 10.61 4.22
C VAL A 96 -12.12 11.77 3.23
N ARG A 97 -12.22 13.03 3.70
CA ARG A 97 -11.96 14.19 2.82
C ARG A 97 -10.52 14.23 2.31
N GLU A 98 -9.56 13.81 3.12
CA GLU A 98 -8.17 13.77 2.70
C GLU A 98 -7.93 12.66 1.66
N VAL A 99 -8.60 11.51 1.81
CA VAL A 99 -8.63 10.47 0.76
C VAL A 99 -9.23 11.01 -0.54
N ASP A 100 -10.36 11.73 -0.47
CA ASP A 100 -10.98 12.34 -1.66
C ASP A 100 -10.07 13.38 -2.33
N ALA A 101 -9.32 14.15 -1.54
CA ALA A 101 -8.31 15.06 -2.07
C ALA A 101 -7.19 14.31 -2.80
N ALA A 102 -6.70 13.20 -2.24
CA ALA A 102 -5.69 12.37 -2.91
C ALA A 102 -6.22 11.72 -4.20
N LEU A 103 -7.50 11.41 -4.29
CA LEU A 103 -8.14 10.92 -5.51
C LEU A 103 -8.15 11.94 -6.66
N ALA A 104 -7.76 13.22 -6.42
CA ALA A 104 -7.49 14.16 -7.50
C ALA A 104 -6.43 13.62 -8.48
N ILE A 105 -5.50 12.80 -8.00
CA ILE A 105 -4.51 12.11 -8.82
C ILE A 105 -5.20 11.14 -9.78
N ALA A 106 -6.10 10.27 -9.27
CA ALA A 106 -6.82 9.29 -10.06
C ALA A 106 -7.82 9.91 -11.05
N ARG A 107 -8.28 11.15 -10.81
CA ARG A 107 -9.09 11.91 -11.76
C ARG A 107 -8.31 12.36 -12.99
N GLU A 108 -6.99 12.44 -12.88
CA GLU A 108 -6.11 12.94 -13.93
C GLU A 108 -5.20 11.85 -14.51
N ILE A 109 -4.84 10.84 -13.73
CA ILE A 109 -3.89 9.77 -14.08
C ILE A 109 -4.55 8.45 -13.74
N GLU A 110 -4.70 7.57 -14.74
CA GLU A 110 -5.27 6.25 -14.53
C GLU A 110 -4.44 5.46 -13.53
N CYS A 111 -5.10 4.88 -12.52
CA CYS A 111 -4.50 3.95 -11.58
C CYS A 111 -5.49 2.85 -11.18
N GLU A 112 -4.98 1.65 -10.92
CA GLU A 112 -5.79 0.46 -10.72
C GLU A 112 -6.38 0.39 -9.30
N VAL A 113 -5.64 0.85 -8.30
CA VAL A 113 -5.99 0.64 -6.89
C VAL A 113 -5.77 1.88 -6.02
N LEU A 114 -6.59 1.99 -4.98
CA LEU A 114 -6.39 2.84 -3.81
C LEU A 114 -6.19 1.93 -2.60
N VAL A 115 -4.99 1.91 -2.04
CA VAL A 115 -4.70 1.15 -0.81
C VAL A 115 -5.10 1.97 0.40
N LEU A 116 -5.78 1.35 1.36
CA LEU A 116 -6.42 2.02 2.49
C LEU A 116 -6.17 1.27 3.80
N HIS A 117 -5.61 1.96 4.80
CA HIS A 117 -5.56 1.48 6.18
C HIS A 117 -6.92 1.59 6.87
N LEU A 118 -7.38 0.54 7.53
CA LEU A 118 -8.56 0.60 8.39
C LEU A 118 -8.15 0.91 9.84
N GLY A 119 -7.87 2.19 10.07
CA GLY A 119 -7.48 2.70 11.39
C GLY A 119 -5.98 2.78 11.60
N LEU A 120 -5.61 2.93 12.86
CA LEU A 120 -4.22 2.99 13.31
C LEU A 120 -3.72 1.59 13.70
N THR A 121 -2.41 1.34 13.57
CA THR A 121 -1.81 0.11 14.09
C THR A 121 -1.84 0.11 15.63
N ASP A 122 -1.86 -1.06 16.26
CA ASP A 122 -1.94 -1.20 17.72
C ASP A 122 -0.78 -0.53 18.47
N ALA A 123 0.35 -0.34 17.78
CA ALA A 123 1.52 0.37 18.32
C ALA A 123 1.36 1.90 18.31
N GLN A 124 0.41 2.46 17.57
CA GLN A 124 0.23 3.90 17.44
C GLN A 124 -0.63 4.48 18.57
N PRO A 125 -0.27 5.67 19.08
CA PRO A 125 -1.14 6.42 19.99
C PRO A 125 -2.51 6.67 19.35
N GLY A 126 -3.59 6.37 20.08
CA GLY A 126 -4.96 6.54 19.58
C GLY A 126 -5.58 5.29 18.93
N ALA A 127 -4.86 4.17 18.81
CA ALA A 127 -5.40 2.92 18.27
C ALA A 127 -6.68 2.42 18.99
N GLY A 128 -6.85 2.76 20.28
CA GLY A 128 -8.08 2.47 21.02
C GLY A 128 -9.34 3.14 20.47
N ASP A 129 -9.19 4.12 19.58
CA ASP A 129 -10.29 4.79 18.88
C ASP A 129 -10.69 4.11 17.57
N ASN A 130 -10.02 3.05 17.16
CA ASN A 130 -10.41 2.25 16.00
C ASN A 130 -11.82 1.68 16.19
N SER A 131 -12.69 1.88 15.22
CA SER A 131 -14.10 1.48 15.24
C SER A 131 -14.49 0.80 13.93
N ARG A 132 -14.94 -0.46 14.02
CA ARG A 132 -15.45 -1.19 12.85
C ARG A 132 -16.57 -0.42 12.13
N ALA A 133 -17.54 0.08 12.89
CA ALA A 133 -18.69 0.80 12.32
C ALA A 133 -18.26 2.10 11.61
N ALA A 134 -17.22 2.77 12.09
CA ALA A 134 -16.64 3.93 11.41
C ALA A 134 -15.88 3.52 10.14
N ALA A 135 -15.07 2.45 10.21
CA ALA A 135 -14.35 1.90 9.07
C ALA A 135 -15.31 1.49 7.94
N THR A 136 -16.36 0.70 8.25
CA THR A 136 -17.36 0.28 7.26
C THR A 136 -17.98 1.48 6.55
N ARG A 137 -18.48 2.48 7.30
CA ARG A 137 -19.05 3.69 6.67
C ARG A 137 -18.06 4.44 5.79
N SER A 138 -16.80 4.53 6.23
CA SER A 138 -15.76 5.22 5.44
C SER A 138 -15.42 4.49 4.16
N VAL A 139 -15.28 3.16 4.20
CA VAL A 139 -15.02 2.35 3.01
C VAL A 139 -16.18 2.47 2.02
N GLU A 140 -17.44 2.42 2.48
CA GLU A 140 -18.61 2.65 1.62
C GLU A 140 -18.60 4.03 0.96
N GLU A 141 -18.20 5.09 1.70
CA GLU A 141 -18.06 6.43 1.16
C GLU A 141 -16.95 6.48 0.11
N ILE A 142 -15.80 5.86 0.39
CA ILE A 142 -14.63 5.84 -0.51
C ILE A 142 -14.91 5.03 -1.76
N ILE A 143 -15.56 3.87 -1.68
CA ILE A 143 -15.98 3.08 -2.86
C ILE A 143 -16.82 3.95 -3.80
N ARG A 144 -17.80 4.72 -3.29
CA ARG A 144 -18.59 5.63 -4.12
C ARG A 144 -17.76 6.74 -4.79
N LEU A 145 -16.66 7.17 -4.17
CA LEU A 145 -15.74 8.15 -4.76
C LEU A 145 -14.84 7.54 -5.84
N THR A 146 -14.45 6.27 -5.69
CA THR A 146 -13.53 5.59 -6.60
C THR A 146 -14.24 4.92 -7.79
N GLU A 147 -15.50 4.52 -7.66
CA GLU A 147 -16.27 3.87 -8.71
C GLU A 147 -16.25 4.62 -10.06
N PRO A 148 -16.50 5.97 -10.14
CA PRO A 148 -16.41 6.70 -11.39
C PRO A 148 -15.00 6.74 -11.99
N LEU A 149 -13.98 6.51 -11.18
CA LEU A 149 -12.56 6.56 -11.54
C LEU A 149 -12.06 5.19 -12.02
N LYS A 150 -12.84 4.13 -11.82
CA LYS A 150 -12.45 2.73 -12.05
C LYS A 150 -11.22 2.32 -11.23
N THR A 151 -11.00 2.98 -10.11
CA THR A 151 -9.95 2.67 -9.14
C THR A 151 -10.57 1.82 -8.04
N ARG A 152 -10.04 0.63 -7.77
CA ARG A 152 -10.59 -0.29 -6.78
C ARG A 152 -10.03 0.02 -5.38
N VAL A 153 -10.86 -0.08 -4.36
CA VAL A 153 -10.42 0.08 -2.97
C VAL A 153 -9.81 -1.21 -2.46
N MET A 154 -8.56 -1.15 -2.03
CA MET A 154 -7.85 -2.27 -1.41
C MET A 154 -7.65 -2.00 0.07
N VAL A 155 -8.31 -2.77 0.92
CA VAL A 155 -8.09 -2.69 2.37
C VAL A 155 -6.82 -3.45 2.73
N GLU A 156 -5.92 -2.79 3.44
CA GLU A 156 -4.61 -3.34 3.73
C GLU A 156 -4.58 -4.13 5.04
N VAL A 157 -3.85 -5.23 5.02
CA VAL A 157 -3.49 -5.99 6.22
C VAL A 157 -2.49 -5.17 7.02
N ILE A 158 -2.91 -4.64 8.18
CA ILE A 158 -2.02 -3.92 9.12
C ILE A 158 -2.21 -4.45 10.55
N PRO A 159 -1.21 -4.31 11.45
CA PRO A 159 -1.28 -4.86 12.80
C PRO A 159 -2.31 -4.15 13.69
N ASN A 160 -3.59 -4.47 13.49
CA ASN A 160 -4.69 -4.11 14.36
C ASN A 160 -5.86 -5.09 14.19
N SER A 161 -6.81 -5.07 15.10
CA SER A 161 -7.95 -6.00 15.11
C SER A 161 -8.94 -5.80 13.96
N LEU A 162 -8.98 -4.64 13.30
CA LEU A 162 -9.87 -4.38 12.16
C LEU A 162 -9.29 -4.91 10.86
N SER A 163 -7.96 -5.04 10.78
CA SER A 163 -7.22 -5.35 9.57
C SER A 163 -6.51 -6.70 9.62
N SER A 164 -6.87 -7.58 10.59
CA SER A 164 -6.46 -8.98 10.50
C SER A 164 -7.10 -9.63 9.27
N ILE A 165 -6.41 -10.57 8.65
CA ILE A 165 -6.85 -11.17 7.39
C ILE A 165 -8.27 -11.73 7.47
N SER A 166 -8.58 -12.47 8.54
CA SER A 166 -9.92 -13.03 8.75
C SER A 166 -11.00 -11.95 8.95
N THR A 167 -10.64 -10.83 9.58
CA THR A 167 -11.56 -9.69 9.75
C THR A 167 -11.83 -9.01 8.41
N LEU A 168 -10.80 -8.82 7.57
CA LEU A 168 -10.94 -8.20 6.25
C LEU A 168 -11.77 -9.07 5.32
N VAL A 169 -11.50 -10.38 5.26
CA VAL A 169 -12.31 -11.34 4.46
C VAL A 169 -13.79 -11.27 4.90
N ALA A 170 -14.06 -11.41 6.22
CA ALA A 170 -15.42 -11.33 6.71
C ALA A 170 -16.10 -9.97 6.48
N MET A 171 -15.33 -8.89 6.33
CA MET A 171 -15.84 -7.56 6.01
C MET A 171 -16.21 -7.44 4.53
N LEU A 172 -15.36 -7.96 3.64
CA LEU A 172 -15.62 -7.98 2.20
C LEU A 172 -16.84 -8.82 1.86
N GLU A 173 -16.94 -10.02 2.44
CA GLU A 173 -18.07 -10.93 2.19
C GLU A 173 -19.42 -10.44 2.71
N ARG A 174 -19.45 -9.66 3.80
CA ARG A 174 -20.70 -9.24 4.42
C ARG A 174 -21.08 -7.80 4.19
N ASP A 175 -20.08 -6.92 4.29
CA ASP A 175 -20.33 -5.47 4.31
C ASP A 175 -20.11 -4.87 2.90
N PHE A 176 -19.30 -5.52 2.04
CA PHE A 176 -18.95 -5.03 0.70
C PHE A 176 -19.23 -6.05 -0.41
N GLU A 177 -20.11 -7.03 -0.15
CA GLU A 177 -20.55 -8.00 -1.16
C GLU A 177 -21.04 -7.29 -2.44
N GLY A 178 -20.59 -7.76 -3.59
CA GLY A 178 -20.95 -7.19 -4.91
C GLY A 178 -20.21 -5.93 -5.32
N THR A 179 -19.26 -5.45 -4.49
CA THR A 179 -18.30 -4.41 -4.88
C THR A 179 -17.03 -5.05 -5.46
N ASP A 180 -16.17 -4.25 -6.07
CA ASP A 180 -14.85 -4.66 -6.56
C ASP A 180 -13.71 -4.37 -5.56
N ALA A 181 -14.06 -4.08 -4.30
CA ALA A 181 -13.10 -3.93 -3.22
C ALA A 181 -12.38 -5.25 -2.92
N GLY A 182 -11.12 -5.15 -2.50
CA GLY A 182 -10.31 -6.32 -2.22
C GLY A 182 -9.28 -6.08 -1.12
N ILE A 183 -8.34 -7.00 -1.00
CA ILE A 183 -7.27 -6.98 0.01
C ILE A 183 -5.95 -6.60 -0.64
N CYS A 184 -5.25 -5.65 -0.02
CA CYS A 184 -3.81 -5.48 -0.15
C CYS A 184 -3.14 -6.37 0.90
N MET A 185 -2.50 -7.45 0.47
CA MET A 185 -1.71 -8.30 1.35
C MET A 185 -0.36 -7.66 1.61
N ASP A 186 -0.18 -7.12 2.79
CA ASP A 186 1.14 -6.73 3.26
C ASP A 186 1.83 -7.92 3.93
N PHE A 187 2.94 -8.38 3.33
CA PHE A 187 3.68 -9.56 3.78
C PHE A 187 4.37 -9.33 5.12
N GLY A 188 4.91 -8.14 5.33
CA GLY A 188 5.58 -7.79 6.57
C GLY A 188 4.60 -7.69 7.74
N HIS A 189 3.46 -7.03 7.52
CA HIS A 189 2.40 -6.95 8.51
C HIS A 189 1.79 -8.33 8.82
N ALA A 190 1.54 -9.14 7.79
CA ALA A 190 1.07 -10.52 7.99
C ALA A 190 2.06 -11.33 8.83
N HIS A 191 3.38 -11.19 8.58
CA HIS A 191 4.43 -11.84 9.36
C HIS A 191 4.48 -11.41 10.83
N MET A 192 4.18 -10.14 11.12
CA MET A 192 4.06 -9.66 12.51
C MET A 192 2.82 -10.21 13.21
N MET A 193 1.80 -10.60 12.47
CA MET A 193 0.51 -11.06 13.00
C MET A 193 0.36 -12.59 13.03
N GLY A 194 1.20 -13.34 12.31
CA GLY A 194 1.11 -14.79 12.24
C GLY A 194 1.87 -15.43 11.09
N ASP A 195 1.32 -16.52 10.56
CA ASP A 195 1.90 -17.27 9.46
C ASP A 195 1.50 -16.65 8.10
N VAL A 196 2.49 -16.34 7.29
CA VAL A 196 2.25 -15.67 5.99
C VAL A 196 1.56 -16.60 4.98
N PRO A 197 1.96 -17.86 4.78
CA PRO A 197 1.22 -18.80 3.98
C PRO A 197 -0.26 -18.94 4.34
N ASP A 198 -0.58 -19.07 5.63
CA ASP A 198 -1.97 -19.17 6.11
C ASP A 198 -2.76 -17.89 5.79
N ALA A 199 -2.13 -16.72 5.95
CA ALA A 199 -2.74 -15.43 5.60
C ALA A 199 -3.05 -15.33 4.10
N ILE A 200 -2.13 -15.77 3.23
CA ILE A 200 -2.31 -15.79 1.77
C ILE A 200 -3.47 -16.72 1.38
N GLU A 201 -3.51 -17.95 1.92
CA GLU A 201 -4.59 -18.90 1.63
C GLU A 201 -5.95 -18.36 2.09
N THR A 202 -6.00 -17.71 3.26
CA THR A 202 -7.23 -17.12 3.80
C THR A 202 -7.74 -15.96 2.94
N ALA A 203 -6.82 -15.15 2.37
CA ALA A 203 -7.17 -14.00 1.54
C ALA A 203 -7.49 -14.35 0.08
N ALA A 204 -7.23 -15.58 -0.37
CA ALA A 204 -7.06 -15.95 -1.78
C ALA A 204 -8.13 -15.40 -2.74
N GLU A 205 -9.40 -15.46 -2.36
CA GLU A 205 -10.52 -14.99 -3.20
C GLU A 205 -10.63 -13.46 -3.29
N HIS A 206 -10.01 -12.73 -2.36
CA HIS A 206 -10.09 -11.28 -2.24
C HIS A 206 -8.75 -10.58 -2.45
N LEU A 207 -7.67 -11.34 -2.64
CA LEU A 207 -6.31 -10.82 -2.79
C LEU A 207 -6.11 -10.21 -4.19
N LEU A 208 -6.01 -8.89 -4.27
CA LEU A 208 -5.93 -8.16 -5.54
C LEU A 208 -4.63 -7.37 -5.74
N THR A 209 -3.96 -6.99 -4.67
CA THR A 209 -2.63 -6.36 -4.71
C THR A 209 -1.82 -6.73 -3.48
N THR A 210 -0.52 -6.40 -3.48
CA THR A 210 0.36 -6.76 -2.37
C THR A 210 1.29 -5.61 -2.02
N HIS A 211 1.67 -5.50 -0.74
CA HIS A 211 2.87 -4.82 -0.30
C HIS A 211 3.92 -5.85 0.10
N VAL A 212 5.08 -5.74 -0.51
CA VAL A 212 6.16 -6.72 -0.39
C VAL A 212 7.33 -6.09 0.32
N HIS A 213 7.52 -6.46 1.57
CA HIS A 213 8.71 -6.15 2.36
C HIS A 213 8.96 -7.25 3.38
N ASP A 214 10.12 -7.24 4.01
CA ASP A 214 10.50 -8.19 5.04
C ASP A 214 10.66 -7.51 6.39
N ASN A 215 10.57 -8.26 7.45
CA ASN A 215 10.90 -7.86 8.80
C ASN A 215 11.27 -9.10 9.65
N ARG A 216 11.53 -8.89 10.95
CA ARG A 216 11.89 -9.97 11.89
C ARG A 216 10.72 -10.40 12.79
N GLY A 217 9.48 -10.09 12.38
CA GLY A 217 8.26 -10.48 13.08
C GLY A 217 7.94 -9.67 14.35
N ARG A 218 8.61 -8.55 14.60
CA ARG A 218 8.45 -7.74 15.82
C ARG A 218 8.17 -6.26 15.55
N GLU A 219 8.80 -5.73 14.54
CA GLU A 219 8.74 -4.32 14.15
C GLU A 219 8.52 -4.24 12.65
N ASP A 220 7.87 -3.18 12.24
CA ASP A 220 7.61 -2.90 10.83
C ASP A 220 8.85 -2.26 10.20
N GLU A 221 9.80 -3.11 9.80
CA GLU A 221 11.12 -2.69 9.36
C GLU A 221 11.22 -2.32 7.87
N HIS A 222 10.23 -2.68 7.06
CA HIS A 222 10.21 -2.48 5.60
C HIS A 222 11.54 -2.90 4.91
N LEU A 223 12.12 -4.04 5.32
CA LEU A 223 13.35 -4.55 4.73
C LEU A 223 13.11 -5.09 3.32
N VAL A 224 14.16 -5.08 2.50
CA VAL A 224 14.14 -5.79 1.23
C VAL A 224 13.88 -7.29 1.47
N PRO A 225 13.04 -7.96 0.67
CA PRO A 225 12.78 -9.40 0.80
C PRO A 225 14.06 -10.24 0.93
N TYR A 226 14.02 -11.24 1.80
CA TYR A 226 15.14 -12.10 2.23
C TYR A 226 16.15 -11.42 3.18
N LYS A 227 15.88 -10.24 3.70
CA LYS A 227 16.73 -9.58 4.71
C LYS A 227 16.17 -9.73 6.13
N GLY A 228 14.94 -10.15 6.27
CA GLY A 228 14.26 -10.47 7.53
C GLY A 228 14.12 -11.98 7.75
N THR A 229 12.97 -12.38 8.28
CA THR A 229 12.70 -13.78 8.68
C THR A 229 11.44 -14.37 8.02
N ILE A 230 10.82 -13.70 7.05
CA ILE A 230 9.72 -14.29 6.28
C ILE A 230 10.22 -15.51 5.50
N ASP A 231 9.49 -16.62 5.56
CA ASP A 231 9.74 -17.79 4.72
C ASP A 231 9.26 -17.52 3.29
N TRP A 232 10.07 -16.79 2.52
CA TRP A 232 9.77 -16.44 1.14
C TRP A 232 9.52 -17.65 0.23
N PRO A 233 10.28 -18.75 0.31
CA PRO A 233 9.97 -19.97 -0.43
C PRO A 233 8.53 -20.46 -0.19
N ALA A 234 8.11 -20.59 1.09
CA ALA A 234 6.76 -21.01 1.42
C ALA A 234 5.71 -20.00 0.94
N ALA A 235 5.93 -18.70 1.17
CA ALA A 235 5.02 -17.63 0.72
C ALA A 235 4.83 -17.65 -0.81
N LEU A 236 5.91 -17.75 -1.60
CA LEU A 236 5.84 -17.75 -3.07
C LEU A 236 5.17 -19.01 -3.62
N VAL A 237 5.41 -20.18 -3.01
CA VAL A 237 4.69 -21.41 -3.36
C VAL A 237 3.20 -21.23 -3.11
N THR A 238 2.80 -20.60 -2.01
CA THR A 238 1.40 -20.35 -1.69
C THR A 238 0.76 -19.35 -2.65
N MET A 239 1.44 -18.24 -2.98
CA MET A 239 0.98 -17.27 -3.99
C MET A 239 0.72 -17.94 -5.34
N ARG A 240 1.60 -18.82 -5.76
CA ARG A 240 1.43 -19.61 -6.99
C ARG A 240 0.25 -20.58 -6.88
N LYS A 241 0.12 -21.27 -5.73
CA LYS A 241 -0.98 -22.21 -5.47
C LYS A 241 -2.36 -21.55 -5.58
N ILE A 242 -2.51 -20.32 -5.10
CA ILE A 242 -3.75 -19.55 -5.21
C ILE A 242 -3.95 -18.93 -6.60
N GLY A 243 -2.94 -19.02 -7.49
CA GLY A 243 -3.01 -18.45 -8.84
C GLY A 243 -2.91 -16.93 -8.90
N TYR A 244 -2.24 -16.30 -7.94
CA TYR A 244 -2.10 -14.84 -7.95
C TYR A 244 -1.26 -14.36 -9.15
N ASP A 245 -1.84 -13.49 -9.96
CA ASP A 245 -1.23 -12.92 -11.17
C ASP A 245 -1.09 -11.39 -11.14
N GLY A 246 -1.42 -10.77 -10.01
CA GLY A 246 -1.36 -9.32 -9.79
C GLY A 246 0.04 -8.73 -9.65
N THR A 247 0.10 -7.57 -9.04
CA THR A 247 1.33 -6.80 -8.85
C THR A 247 1.98 -7.12 -7.50
N TYR A 248 3.28 -7.43 -7.53
CA TYR A 248 4.14 -7.50 -6.34
C TYR A 248 4.75 -6.12 -6.15
N LEU A 249 4.16 -5.30 -5.30
CA LEU A 249 4.59 -3.95 -5.04
C LEU A 249 5.52 -3.92 -3.83
N MET A 250 6.78 -3.57 -4.01
CA MET A 250 7.74 -3.48 -2.92
C MET A 250 7.59 -2.14 -2.20
N GLU A 251 7.25 -2.19 -0.91
CA GLU A 251 7.17 -1.04 -0.04
C GLU A 251 8.35 -1.06 0.95
N LEU A 252 9.40 -0.32 0.63
CA LEU A 252 10.69 -0.43 1.28
C LEU A 252 11.07 0.83 2.05
N ALA A 253 11.78 0.66 3.17
CA ALA A 253 12.41 1.76 3.89
C ALA A 253 13.75 2.15 3.25
N ASN A 254 14.07 3.44 3.30
CA ASN A 254 15.38 3.93 2.90
C ASN A 254 16.41 3.67 4.01
N SER A 255 16.99 2.49 4.02
CA SER A 255 18.01 2.07 5.00
C SER A 255 19.45 2.48 4.63
N GLY A 256 19.61 3.42 3.69
CA GLY A 256 20.92 3.86 3.22
C GLY A 256 20.80 4.91 2.12
N THR A 257 21.04 4.52 0.87
CA THR A 257 20.69 5.34 -0.30
C THR A 257 19.61 4.64 -1.10
N PRO A 258 18.65 5.38 -1.69
CA PRO A 258 17.60 4.77 -2.51
C PRO A 258 18.17 3.88 -3.63
N ALA A 259 19.22 4.29 -4.31
CA ALA A 259 19.90 3.49 -5.33
C ALA A 259 20.39 2.13 -4.81
N ALA A 260 20.97 2.08 -3.61
CA ALA A 260 21.43 0.83 -3.01
C ALA A 260 20.23 -0.08 -2.65
N VAL A 261 19.15 0.48 -2.10
CA VAL A 261 17.92 -0.26 -1.78
C VAL A 261 17.28 -0.79 -3.07
N LEU A 262 17.19 0.01 -4.12
CA LEU A 262 16.64 -0.40 -5.41
C LEU A 262 17.46 -1.51 -6.08
N GLU A 263 18.79 -1.45 -5.99
CA GLU A 263 19.65 -2.53 -6.50
C GLU A 263 19.43 -3.84 -5.72
N GLU A 264 19.26 -3.78 -4.39
CA GLU A 264 18.92 -4.95 -3.59
C GLU A 264 17.50 -5.45 -3.91
N ALA A 265 16.53 -4.55 -4.08
CA ALA A 265 15.17 -4.88 -4.50
C ALA A 265 15.14 -5.58 -5.86
N ARG A 266 15.93 -5.11 -6.83
CA ARG A 266 16.08 -5.75 -8.13
C ARG A 266 16.61 -7.19 -8.02
N ARG A 267 17.58 -7.43 -7.13
CA ARG A 267 18.11 -8.78 -6.87
C ARG A 267 17.06 -9.67 -6.18
N ALA A 268 16.33 -9.11 -5.21
CA ALA A 268 15.24 -9.81 -4.53
C ALA A 268 14.13 -10.19 -5.53
N ARG A 269 13.72 -9.26 -6.40
CA ARG A 269 12.78 -9.52 -7.49
C ARG A 269 13.21 -10.70 -8.34
N GLN A 270 14.45 -10.73 -8.83
CA GLN A 270 14.97 -11.84 -9.64
C GLN A 270 14.93 -13.19 -8.92
N LYS A 271 15.09 -13.17 -7.58
CA LYS A 271 14.98 -14.39 -6.77
C LYS A 271 13.51 -14.81 -6.60
N MET A 272 12.60 -13.85 -6.40
CA MET A 272 11.17 -14.12 -6.32
C MET A 272 10.62 -14.65 -7.66
N GLU A 273 11.00 -14.04 -8.78
CA GLU A 273 10.60 -14.49 -10.14
C GLU A 273 10.96 -15.96 -10.38
N ARG A 274 12.14 -16.39 -9.96
CA ARG A 274 12.52 -17.83 -10.02
C ARG A 274 11.61 -18.69 -9.15
N GLY A 275 11.39 -18.30 -7.90
CA GLY A 275 10.52 -19.05 -6.99
C GLY A 275 9.04 -19.11 -7.43
N LEU A 276 8.60 -18.14 -8.23
CA LEU A 276 7.25 -18.13 -8.80
C LEU A 276 7.14 -18.94 -10.12
N SER A 277 8.27 -19.25 -10.77
CA SER A 277 8.32 -19.99 -12.03
C SER A 277 8.52 -21.49 -11.85
N ASP A 278 9.15 -21.91 -10.74
CA ASP A 278 9.42 -23.32 -10.38
C ASP A 278 8.18 -23.99 -9.75
#